data_7ec53d5f254b4319a3e00210c8e28465
#
_entry.id   7ec53d5f254b4319a3e00210c8e28465
#
_cell.length_a   1.000
_cell.length_b   1.000
_cell.length_c   1.000
_cell.angle_alpha   90.00
_cell.angle_beta   90.00
_cell.angle_gamma   90.00
#
_symmetry.space_group_name_H-M   'P 1'
#
loop_
_entity.id
_entity.type
_entity.pdbx_description
1 polymer ?
#
loop_
_entity_poly.entity_id
_entity_poly.type
_entity_poly.pdbx_seq_one_letter_code
_entity_poly.pdbx_strand_id
1 'polypeptide(L)'
;MTVLPLYGFVQGDTMGVVVLGRLEGTVAELGANLLRAVGVRLERRGSYQLRAGARRLEPEATLRTQEMEPLDRIDLVWDEGASP
;
A
#
# COMPACT_ATOMS: atom_id res chain seq x y z
N MET A 1 9.44 -18.89 0.58
CA MET A 1 8.66 -17.68 0.29
C MET A 1 9.23 -16.52 1.08
N THR A 2 9.55 -15.44 0.39
CA THR A 2 10.16 -14.30 1.06
C THR A 2 9.09 -13.27 1.37
N VAL A 3 8.99 -12.89 2.64
CA VAL A 3 8.02 -11.93 3.13
C VAL A 3 8.76 -10.66 3.51
N LEU A 4 8.16 -9.53 3.15
CA LEU A 4 8.77 -8.23 3.38
C LEU A 4 7.83 -7.39 4.25
N PRO A 5 8.22 -7.07 5.49
CA PRO A 5 7.39 -6.20 6.33
C PRO A 5 7.55 -4.76 5.88
N LEU A 6 6.42 -4.07 5.77
CA LEU A 6 6.39 -2.68 5.33
C LEU A 6 5.52 -1.88 6.27
N TYR A 7 5.83 -0.59 6.37
CA TYR A 7 5.04 0.33 7.20
C TYR A 7 4.01 1.00 6.31
N GLY A 8 2.73 0.69 6.53
CA GLY A 8 1.68 1.19 5.67
C GLY A 8 0.83 2.26 6.35
N PHE A 9 0.52 3.31 5.58
CA PHE A 9 -0.36 4.38 6.03
C PHE A 9 -1.44 4.56 4.98
N VAL A 10 -2.68 4.71 5.43
CA VAL A 10 -3.80 4.96 4.54
C VAL A 10 -4.24 6.41 4.74
N GLN A 11 -4.38 7.12 3.64
CA GLN A 11 -4.82 8.51 3.69
C GLN A 11 -6.16 8.60 4.41
N GLY A 12 -6.24 9.45 5.40
CA GLY A 12 -7.44 9.58 6.23
C GLY A 12 -7.34 8.85 7.55
N ASP A 13 -6.36 7.97 7.70
CA ASP A 13 -6.11 7.28 8.96
C ASP A 13 -4.85 7.86 9.59
N THR A 14 -4.85 8.00 10.90
CA THR A 14 -3.69 8.57 11.59
C THR A 14 -2.70 7.51 12.06
N MET A 15 -3.06 6.25 11.94
CA MET A 15 -2.21 5.18 12.46
C MET A 15 -1.57 4.40 11.34
N GLY A 16 -0.25 4.18 11.47
CA GLY A 16 0.44 3.28 10.57
C GLY A 16 0.29 1.84 11.04
N VAL A 17 0.37 0.91 10.10
CA VAL A 17 0.34 -0.50 10.41
C VAL A 17 1.48 -1.20 9.69
N VAL A 18 1.94 -2.29 10.27
CA VAL A 18 2.92 -3.13 9.60
C VAL A 18 2.15 -4.15 8.78
N VAL A 19 2.42 -4.19 7.47
CA VAL A 19 1.82 -5.19 6.61
C VAL A 19 2.92 -6.05 6.03
N LEU A 20 2.58 -7.30 5.78
CA LEU A 20 3.54 -8.24 5.20
C LEU A 20 3.26 -8.39 3.72
N GLY A 21 4.24 -8.04 2.91
CA GLY A 21 4.16 -8.20 1.48
C GLY A 21 5.02 -9.36 1.05
N ARG A 22 4.66 -9.99 -0.06
CA ARG A 22 5.47 -11.05 -0.65
C ARG A 22 6.31 -10.42 -1.75
N LEU A 23 7.61 -10.73 -1.75
CA LEU A 23 8.51 -10.17 -2.75
C LEU A 23 8.03 -10.44 -4.17
N GLU A 24 7.47 -11.63 -4.39
CA GLU A 24 6.97 -11.99 -5.71
C GLU A 24 5.50 -11.62 -5.91
N GLY A 25 4.86 -11.05 -4.88
CA GLY A 25 3.50 -10.56 -4.98
C GLY A 25 3.46 -9.19 -5.62
N THR A 26 2.28 -8.78 -6.07
CA THR A 26 2.13 -7.51 -6.74
C THR A 26 1.87 -6.38 -5.75
N VAL A 27 2.12 -5.15 -6.23
CA VAL A 27 1.76 -3.96 -5.48
C VAL A 27 0.25 -3.92 -5.21
N ALA A 28 -0.56 -4.38 -6.18
CA ALA A 28 -2.01 -4.43 -5.99
C ALA A 28 -2.39 -5.31 -4.81
N GLU A 29 -1.73 -6.46 -4.67
CA GLU A 29 -1.98 -7.34 -3.52
C GLU A 29 -1.60 -6.66 -2.21
N LEU A 30 -0.50 -5.94 -2.22
CA LEU A 30 -0.05 -5.21 -1.04
C LEU A 30 -1.09 -4.17 -0.63
N GLY A 31 -1.65 -3.44 -1.59
CA GLY A 31 -2.68 -2.46 -1.30
C GLY A 31 -3.92 -3.08 -0.69
N ALA A 32 -4.34 -4.22 -1.25
CA ALA A 32 -5.51 -4.93 -0.71
C ALA A 32 -5.24 -5.39 0.73
N ASN A 33 -4.02 -5.87 1.00
CA ASN A 33 -3.67 -6.31 2.35
C ASN A 33 -3.64 -5.13 3.32
N LEU A 34 -3.15 -3.99 2.86
CA LEU A 34 -3.13 -2.79 3.70
C LEU A 34 -4.54 -2.34 4.05
N LEU A 35 -5.44 -2.30 3.06
CA LEU A 35 -6.82 -1.92 3.33
C LEU A 35 -7.48 -2.90 4.29
N ARG A 36 -7.20 -4.19 4.14
CA ARG A 36 -7.75 -5.19 5.07
C ARG A 36 -7.22 -4.98 6.47
N ALA A 37 -5.96 -4.61 6.60
CA ALA A 37 -5.35 -4.40 7.92
C ALA A 37 -5.95 -3.21 8.66
N VAL A 38 -6.26 -2.12 7.95
CA VAL A 38 -6.92 -0.98 8.58
C VAL A 38 -8.43 -1.17 8.67
N GLY A 39 -8.96 -2.03 7.79
CA GLY A 39 -10.29 -2.61 7.94
C GLY A 39 -11.39 -1.62 8.18
N VAL A 40 -12.06 -1.84 9.29
CA VAL A 40 -13.31 -1.16 9.59
C VAL A 40 -13.14 0.28 10.03
N ARG A 41 -11.89 0.73 10.16
CA ARG A 41 -11.68 2.10 10.61
C ARG A 41 -11.88 3.14 9.52
N LEU A 42 -11.90 2.69 8.26
CA LEU A 42 -12.01 3.62 7.15
C LEU A 42 -13.08 3.19 6.18
N GLU A 43 -13.79 4.17 5.67
CA GLU A 43 -14.72 3.95 4.58
C GLU A 43 -13.94 3.96 3.27
N ARG A 44 -14.22 2.97 2.43
CA ARG A 44 -13.54 2.89 1.14
C ARG A 44 -14.00 4.04 0.24
N ARG A 45 -13.03 4.64 -0.43
CA ARG A 45 -13.31 5.79 -1.28
C ARG A 45 -13.13 5.50 -2.76
N GLY A 46 -12.96 4.23 -3.13
CA GLY A 46 -12.79 3.86 -4.53
C GLY A 46 -11.35 3.63 -4.89
N SER A 47 -10.91 4.20 -5.99
CA SER A 47 -9.57 3.94 -6.50
C SER A 47 -8.49 4.60 -5.67
N TYR A 48 -7.32 4.00 -5.72
CA TYR A 48 -6.18 4.53 -4.96
C TYR A 48 -4.88 4.19 -5.68
N GLN A 49 -3.80 4.79 -5.20
CA GLN A 49 -2.46 4.44 -5.63
C GLN A 49 -1.59 4.26 -4.40
N LEU A 50 -0.56 3.44 -4.52
CA LEU A 50 0.44 3.28 -3.47
C LEU A 50 1.68 4.07 -3.85
N ARG A 51 2.29 4.70 -2.87
CA ARG A 51 3.49 5.49 -3.07
C ARG A 51 4.54 5.11 -2.05
N ALA A 52 5.79 5.16 -2.48
CA ALA A 52 6.93 5.03 -1.57
C ALA A 52 7.67 6.37 -1.66
N GLY A 53 7.43 7.24 -0.68
CA GLY A 53 7.91 8.61 -0.76
C GLY A 53 7.23 9.32 -1.91
N ALA A 54 8.01 9.93 -2.79
CA ALA A 54 7.46 10.62 -3.97
C ALA A 54 7.21 9.68 -5.13
N ARG A 55 7.63 8.43 -5.03
CA ARG A 55 7.55 7.48 -6.13
C ARG A 55 6.24 6.72 -6.10
N ARG A 56 5.55 6.73 -7.23
CA ARG A 56 4.33 5.94 -7.38
C ARG A 56 4.71 4.49 -7.69
N LEU A 57 4.06 3.56 -7.02
CA LEU A 57 4.30 2.15 -7.24
C LEU A 57 3.32 1.62 -8.27
N GLU A 58 3.81 0.81 -9.22
CA GLU A 58 2.98 0.26 -10.28
C GLU A 58 2.17 -0.92 -9.76
N PRO A 59 0.83 -0.90 -9.90
CA PRO A 59 0.00 -1.94 -9.30
C PRO A 59 0.31 -3.35 -9.76
N GLU A 60 0.75 -3.50 -11.02
CA GLU A 60 0.98 -4.83 -11.56
C GLU A 60 2.41 -5.30 -11.39
N ALA A 61 3.28 -4.45 -10.87
CA ALA A 61 4.66 -4.82 -10.62
C ALA A 61 4.78 -5.61 -9.33
N THR A 62 5.83 -6.42 -9.25
CA THR A 62 6.11 -7.13 -8.00
C THR A 62 6.87 -6.22 -7.06
N LEU A 63 6.83 -6.55 -5.78
CA LEU A 63 7.60 -5.79 -4.80
C LEU A 63 9.09 -5.85 -5.09
N ARG A 64 9.54 -6.99 -5.62
CA ARG A 64 10.94 -7.14 -5.98
C ARG A 64 11.36 -6.11 -7.04
N THR A 65 10.54 -5.93 -8.08
CA THR A 65 10.91 -5.00 -9.15
C THR A 65 10.80 -3.56 -8.71
N GLN A 66 10.05 -3.28 -7.66
CA GLN A 66 9.95 -1.94 -7.10
C GLN A 66 11.06 -1.64 -6.10
N GLU A 67 11.93 -2.62 -5.85
CA GLU A 67 13.11 -2.44 -5.01
C GLU A 67 12.78 -1.98 -3.58
N MET A 68 11.72 -2.56 -3.03
CA MET A 68 11.32 -2.25 -1.67
C MET A 68 12.24 -2.92 -0.66
N GLU A 69 12.46 -2.26 0.45
CA GLU A 69 13.27 -2.78 1.54
C GLU A 69 12.43 -2.97 2.80
N PRO A 70 12.90 -3.81 3.73
CA PRO A 70 12.13 -4.03 4.96
C PRO A 70 11.85 -2.73 5.70
N LEU A 71 10.61 -2.59 6.14
CA LEU A 71 10.13 -1.45 6.90
C LEU A 71 10.11 -0.14 6.12
N ASP A 72 10.23 -0.21 4.80
CA ASP A 72 9.98 0.96 3.99
C ASP A 72 8.56 1.45 4.23
N ARG A 73 8.39 2.77 4.21
CA ARG A 73 7.07 3.36 4.37
C ARG A 73 6.35 3.38 3.03
N ILE A 74 5.11 2.94 3.04
CA ILE A 74 4.25 3.07 1.88
C ILE A 74 3.00 3.84 2.30
N ASP A 75 2.49 4.64 1.38
CA ASP A 75 1.30 5.44 1.60
C ASP A 75 0.25 5.10 0.57
N LEU A 76 -0.94 4.79 1.03
CA LEU A 76 -2.08 4.57 0.15
C LEU A 76 -2.82 5.91 0.03
N VAL A 77 -2.89 6.43 -1.18
CA VAL A 77 -3.48 7.73 -1.45
C VAL A 77 -4.69 7.53 -2.35
N TRP A 78 -5.83 8.06 -1.93
CA TRP A 78 -7.05 7.94 -2.73
C TRP A 78 -6.97 8.85 -3.95
N ASP A 79 -7.53 8.36 -5.05
CA ASP A 79 -7.54 9.14 -6.29
C ASP A 79 -8.52 10.28 -6.17
N GLU A 80 -7.99 11.49 -6.12
CA GLU A 80 -8.81 12.68 -5.94
C GLU A 80 -9.64 13.01 -7.16
N GLY A 81 -9.10 12.63 -8.32
CA GLY A 81 -9.83 12.92 -9.55
C GLY A 81 -11.16 12.19 -9.64
N ALA A 82 -11.33 11.14 -8.86
CA ALA A 82 -12.58 10.40 -8.84
C ALA A 82 -13.61 11.06 -7.93
N SER A 83 -13.21 12.05 -7.19
CA SER A 83 -14.08 12.70 -6.23
C SER A 83 -14.99 13.68 -6.94
N PRO A 84 -16.28 13.64 -6.68
CA PRO A 84 -17.19 14.62 -7.26
C PRO A 84 -16.94 16.00 -6.71
#